data_9f6323102ae8f6fc5a9857fe40035d80
#
_entry.id   9f6323102ae8f6fc5a9857fe40035d80
#
_cell.length_a   1.000
_cell.length_b   1.000
_cell.length_c   1.000
_cell.angle_alpha   90.00
_cell.angle_beta   90.00
_cell.angle_gamma   90.00
#
_symmetry.space_group_name_H-M   'P 1'
#
loop_
_entity.id
_entity.type
_entity.pdbx_description
1 polymer ?
#
loop_
_entity_poly.entity_id
_entity_poly.type
_entity_poly.pdbx_seq_one_letter_code
_entity_poly.pdbx_strand_id
1 'polypeptide(L)'
;MITAFVLISVDPAAIASAAQAIADTAGVAEVWSCAGDVDLVVVVRVAAHDDLADVVTGGIATVPGVRATVTHIAFRSYSAGELDSGFSIGAE
;
A
#
# COMPACT_ATOMS: atom_id res chain seq x y z
N MET A 1 -3.38 -13.43 -4.91
CA MET A 1 -3.04 -12.00 -4.96
C MET A 1 -2.25 -11.62 -3.72
N ILE A 2 -1.23 -10.81 -3.90
CA ILE A 2 -0.36 -10.39 -2.81
C ILE A 2 -0.77 -8.98 -2.39
N THR A 3 -0.97 -8.79 -1.08
CA THR A 3 -1.28 -7.50 -0.50
C THR A 3 -0.09 -7.03 0.32
N ALA A 4 0.28 -5.77 0.17
CA ALA A 4 1.34 -5.16 0.97
C ALA A 4 0.88 -3.80 1.47
N PHE A 5 1.40 -3.41 2.63
CA PHE A 5 1.19 -2.09 3.21
C PHE A 5 2.52 -1.36 3.15
N VAL A 6 2.55 -0.24 2.46
CA VAL A 6 3.76 0.55 2.32
C VAL A 6 3.61 1.82 3.16
N LEU A 7 4.46 1.96 4.15
CA LEU A 7 4.47 3.12 5.05
C LEU A 7 5.48 4.11 4.49
N ILE A 8 5.05 5.34 4.27
CA ILE A 8 5.84 6.28 3.49
C ILE A 8 6.03 7.59 4.26
N SER A 9 7.28 8.04 4.31
CA SER A 9 7.63 9.37 4.80
C SER A 9 7.82 10.28 3.60
N VAL A 10 7.19 11.43 3.62
CA VAL A 10 7.14 12.37 2.49
C VAL A 10 7.52 13.76 2.97
N ASP A 11 8.15 14.54 2.12
CA ASP A 11 8.34 15.96 2.37
C ASP A 11 6.98 16.60 2.62
N PRO A 12 6.79 17.33 3.74
CA PRO A 12 5.49 17.93 4.06
C PRO A 12 4.90 18.77 2.94
N ALA A 13 5.72 19.46 2.17
CA ALA A 13 5.26 20.28 1.06
C ALA A 13 4.78 19.47 -0.13
N ALA A 14 5.09 18.18 -0.19
CA ALA A 14 4.80 17.31 -1.32
C ALA A 14 3.73 16.26 -1.03
N ILE A 15 3.12 16.28 0.15
CA ILE A 15 2.20 15.20 0.56
C ILE A 15 1.07 15.00 -0.45
N ALA A 16 0.36 16.06 -0.80
CA ALA A 16 -0.78 15.94 -1.71
C ALA A 16 -0.38 15.47 -3.10
N SER A 17 0.69 16.05 -3.65
CA SER A 17 1.15 15.68 -4.99
C SER A 17 1.72 14.26 -5.03
N ALA A 18 2.47 13.89 -4.00
CA ALA A 18 3.00 12.53 -3.90
C ALA A 18 1.90 11.50 -3.74
N ALA A 19 0.90 11.78 -2.87
CA ALA A 19 -0.22 10.89 -2.67
C ALA A 19 -0.99 10.63 -3.96
N GLN A 20 -1.23 11.67 -4.75
CA GLN A 20 -1.93 11.52 -6.02
C GLN A 20 -1.11 10.74 -7.03
N ALA A 21 0.17 11.02 -7.14
CA ALA A 21 1.06 10.28 -8.06
C ALA A 21 1.13 8.80 -7.68
N ILE A 22 1.18 8.50 -6.39
CA ILE A 22 1.17 7.11 -5.91
C ILE A 22 -0.17 6.46 -6.22
N ALA A 23 -1.28 7.15 -5.99
CA ALA A 23 -2.61 6.61 -6.27
C ALA A 23 -2.79 6.26 -7.75
N ASP A 24 -2.13 6.98 -8.63
CA ASP A 24 -2.19 6.75 -10.07
C ASP A 24 -1.23 5.63 -10.54
N THR A 25 -0.45 5.08 -9.64
CA THR A 25 0.50 4.01 -9.97
C THR A 25 -0.21 2.67 -10.08
N ALA A 26 0.06 1.93 -11.16
CA ALA A 26 -0.52 0.60 -11.32
C ALA A 26 -0.11 -0.32 -10.17
N GLY A 27 -1.05 -1.09 -9.64
CA GLY A 27 -0.82 -1.97 -8.50
C GLY A 27 -1.18 -1.35 -7.16
N VAL A 28 -1.37 -0.04 -7.09
CA VAL A 28 -1.80 0.65 -5.89
C VAL A 28 -3.32 0.59 -5.79
N ALA A 29 -3.81 0.05 -4.68
CA ALA A 29 -5.25 -0.07 -4.44
C ALA A 29 -5.81 1.12 -3.65
N GLU A 30 -5.06 1.62 -2.66
CA GLU A 30 -5.51 2.70 -1.79
C GLU A 30 -4.31 3.51 -1.31
N VAL A 31 -4.53 4.79 -1.08
CA VAL A 31 -3.55 5.69 -0.48
C VAL A 31 -4.26 6.49 0.62
N TRP A 32 -3.72 6.46 1.82
CA TRP A 32 -4.25 7.19 2.97
C TRP A 32 -3.19 8.13 3.51
N SER A 33 -3.55 9.37 3.74
CA SER A 33 -2.69 10.27 4.50
C SER A 33 -2.96 10.06 5.99
N CYS A 34 -1.91 10.09 6.80
CA CYS A 34 -1.99 9.71 8.20
C CYS A 34 -1.33 10.75 9.10
N ALA A 35 -1.82 10.84 10.32
CA ALA A 35 -1.11 11.50 11.40
C ALA A 35 -0.29 10.45 12.13
N GLY A 36 0.94 10.78 12.50
CA GLY A 36 1.80 9.86 13.22
C GLY A 36 3.23 9.91 12.69
N ASP A 37 3.94 8.82 12.85
CA ASP A 37 5.35 8.73 12.45
C ASP A 37 5.56 8.46 10.95
N VAL A 38 4.50 8.18 10.22
CA VAL A 38 4.54 8.13 8.76
C VAL A 38 3.48 9.07 8.18
N ASP A 39 3.67 9.50 6.94
CA ASP A 39 2.79 10.46 6.31
C ASP A 39 1.72 9.81 5.45
N LEU A 40 2.05 8.70 4.79
CA LEU A 40 1.12 7.97 3.94
C LEU A 40 1.19 6.48 4.26
N VAL A 41 0.02 5.84 4.16
CA VAL A 41 -0.08 4.38 4.17
C VAL A 41 -0.70 3.97 2.85
N VAL A 42 -0.01 3.12 2.11
CA VAL A 42 -0.43 2.69 0.77
C VAL A 42 -0.73 1.21 0.80
N VAL A 43 -1.86 0.85 0.25
CA VAL A 43 -2.24 -0.56 0.06
C VAL A 43 -1.95 -0.94 -1.38
N VAL A 44 -1.08 -1.94 -1.55
CA VAL A 44 -0.69 -2.45 -2.86
C VAL A 44 -1.26 -3.86 -3.00
N ARG A 45 -1.85 -4.15 -4.16
CA ARG A 45 -2.32 -5.50 -4.49
C ARG A 45 -1.82 -5.88 -5.87
N VAL A 46 -1.04 -6.95 -5.92
CA VAL A 46 -0.41 -7.43 -7.16
C VAL A 46 -0.50 -8.95 -7.23
N ALA A 47 -0.29 -9.49 -8.43
CA ALA A 47 -0.41 -10.93 -8.67
C ALA A 47 0.81 -11.72 -8.15
N ALA A 48 1.99 -11.14 -8.25
CA ALA A 48 3.24 -11.84 -7.92
C ALA A 48 4.21 -10.93 -7.16
N HIS A 49 5.16 -11.55 -6.44
CA HIS A 49 6.17 -10.80 -5.67
C HIS A 49 7.02 -9.88 -6.54
N ASP A 50 7.36 -10.31 -7.76
CA ASP A 50 8.14 -9.47 -8.65
C ASP A 50 7.40 -8.17 -9.00
N ASP A 51 6.08 -8.26 -9.14
CA ASP A 51 5.25 -7.08 -9.39
C ASP A 51 5.30 -6.11 -8.21
N LEU A 52 5.41 -6.63 -6.99
CA LEU A 52 5.52 -5.81 -5.79
C LEU A 52 6.79 -4.94 -5.83
N ALA A 53 7.91 -5.53 -6.24
CA ALA A 53 9.15 -4.79 -6.38
C ALA A 53 9.01 -3.67 -7.43
N ASP A 54 8.32 -3.95 -8.53
CA ASP A 54 8.09 -2.95 -9.57
C ASP A 54 7.26 -1.77 -9.06
N VAL A 55 6.22 -2.05 -8.27
CA VAL A 55 5.37 -1.00 -7.72
C VAL A 55 6.12 -0.16 -6.68
N VAL A 56 6.82 -0.81 -5.77
CA VAL A 56 7.49 -0.10 -4.67
C VAL A 56 8.76 0.58 -5.15
N THR A 57 9.69 -0.17 -5.71
CA THR A 57 11.01 0.36 -6.10
C THR A 57 10.93 1.15 -7.39
N GLY A 58 10.20 0.66 -8.37
CA GLY A 58 10.09 1.29 -9.67
C GLY A 58 9.03 2.38 -9.77
N GLY A 59 8.08 2.41 -8.83
CA GLY A 59 6.98 3.36 -8.83
C GLY A 59 7.02 4.29 -7.63
N ILE A 60 6.59 3.80 -6.48
CA ILE A 60 6.41 4.63 -5.27
C ILE A 60 7.70 5.36 -4.88
N ALA A 61 8.81 4.64 -4.83
CA ALA A 61 10.08 5.21 -4.39
C ALA A 61 10.63 6.30 -5.33
N THR A 62 10.14 6.35 -6.56
CA THR A 62 10.59 7.34 -7.55
C THR A 62 9.75 8.61 -7.54
N VAL A 63 8.66 8.65 -6.78
CA VAL A 63 7.78 9.81 -6.73
C VAL A 63 8.50 10.97 -6.04
N PRO A 64 8.51 12.17 -6.64
CA PRO A 64 9.14 13.32 -6.01
C PRO A 64 8.55 13.62 -4.63
N GLY A 65 9.41 13.85 -3.66
CA GLY A 65 9.02 14.13 -2.28
C GLY A 65 9.02 12.91 -1.37
N VAL A 66 9.02 11.70 -1.91
CA VAL A 66 9.11 10.49 -1.09
C VAL A 66 10.52 10.37 -0.54
N ARG A 67 10.63 10.27 0.79
CA ARG A 67 11.91 10.21 1.51
C ARG A 67 12.29 8.79 1.90
N ALA A 68 11.32 8.03 2.36
CA ALA A 68 11.57 6.67 2.85
C ALA A 68 10.31 5.84 2.70
N THR A 69 10.50 4.55 2.46
CA THR A 69 9.42 3.58 2.38
C THR A 69 9.75 2.37 3.23
N VAL A 70 8.75 1.83 3.91
CA VAL A 70 8.85 0.56 4.64
C VAL A 70 7.70 -0.30 4.17
N THR A 71 7.99 -1.47 3.64
CA THR A 71 6.97 -2.37 3.08
C THR A 71 6.72 -3.54 4.01
N HIS A 72 5.45 -3.78 4.31
CA HIS A 72 4.99 -4.94 5.07
C HIS A 72 4.13 -5.81 4.16
N ILE A 73 4.58 -7.01 3.87
CA ILE A 73 3.80 -7.95 3.07
C ILE A 73 2.82 -8.65 3.99
N ALA A 74 1.53 -8.58 3.66
CA ALA A 74 0.48 -9.21 4.46
C ALA A 74 0.49 -10.72 4.26
N PHE A 75 0.33 -11.45 5.36
CA PHE A 75 0.18 -12.90 5.30
C PHE A 75 -1.30 -13.27 5.16
N ARG A 76 -2.14 -12.67 6.00
CA ARG A 76 -3.51 -13.15 6.15
C ARG A 76 -4.38 -12.03 6.71
N SER A 77 -5.60 -11.96 6.23
CA SER A 77 -6.58 -11.03 6.79
C SER A 77 -7.56 -11.77 7.70
N TYR A 78 -8.08 -11.05 8.67
CA TYR A 78 -9.10 -11.57 9.59
C TYR A 78 -10.25 -10.56 9.64
N SER A 79 -11.47 -11.07 9.74
CA SER A 79 -12.66 -10.23 9.90
C SER A 79 -13.65 -10.92 10.82
N ALA A 80 -14.53 -10.13 11.45
CA ALA A 80 -15.58 -10.67 12.30
C ALA A 80 -16.51 -11.56 11.47
N GLY A 81 -16.84 -12.74 11.98
CA GLY A 81 -17.72 -13.66 11.29
C GLY A 81 -17.07 -14.48 10.18
N GLU A 82 -15.80 -14.29 9.92
CA GLU A 82 -15.09 -15.03 8.89
C GLU A 82 -15.11 -16.53 9.15
N LEU A 83 -14.96 -16.93 10.40
CA LEU A 83 -14.99 -18.34 10.79
C LEU A 83 -16.38 -18.92 10.63
N ASP A 84 -17.42 -18.13 10.86
CA ASP A 84 -18.79 -18.57 10.75
C ASP A 84 -19.21 -18.76 9.29
N SER A 85 -18.74 -17.88 8.41
CA SER A 85 -19.09 -17.93 7.00
C SER A 85 -18.41 -19.09 6.30
N GLY A 86 -17.37 -19.60 6.85
CA GLY A 86 -16.65 -20.67 6.18
C GLY A 86 -16.00 -20.20 4.90
N PHE A 87 -16.71 -19.65 4.71
CA PHE A 87 -16.53 -19.01 3.90
C PHE A 87 -16.52 -18.24 3.13
N SER A 88 -16.78 -18.11 3.44
CA SER A 88 -17.01 -17.24 2.71
C SER A 88 -16.25 -16.29 2.27
N ILE A 89 -15.94 -16.66 2.46
CA ILE A 89 -15.40 -15.87 2.33
C ILE A 89 -14.66 -15.28 1.60
N GLY A 90 -14.80 -15.54 1.52
CA GLY A 90 -14.23 -14.96 0.95
C GLY A 90 -14.04 -14.26 0.34
N ALA A 91 -14.38 -14.37 0.50
CA ALA A 91 -14.41 -13.68 -0.05
C ALA A 91 -13.77 -12.91 -0.50
N GLU A 92 -13.41 -13.01 -0.28
CA GLU A 92 -12.91 -12.32 -0.47
C GLU A 92 -12.55 -11.96 -1.00
#